data_ca6eaa57a18922a131f77313581e286a
#
_entry.id   ca6eaa57a18922a131f77313581e286a
#
_cell.length_a   1.000
_cell.length_b   1.000
_cell.length_c   1.000
_cell.angle_alpha   90.00
_cell.angle_beta   90.00
_cell.angle_gamma   90.00
#
_symmetry.space_group_name_H-M   'P 1'
#
loop_
_entity.id
_entity.type
_entity.pdbx_description
1 polymer ?
#
loop_
_entity_poly.entity_id
_entity_poly.type
_entity_poly.pdbx_seq_one_letter_code
_entity_poly.pdbx_strand_id
1 'polypeptide(L)'
;REFKPDAICVESLSGPRVRELELRRGAGPLYGELLEGFAARHRGLAGPALSILKTTPEEALVRMRELVSAVRSAPPASVAAARRADLVLWMLAAYEPASAVLQWSYLGPADRAAQRTVPPDLARRLDDILAEVNEVYALAVPLARGLGLPTLEGVDDFEDLDAYAWILPQMEKDFERNPLLAAASKDPVYARADALREECLKKGDLRPLFGFLNSADYAAEDVAAQWGVFLRTHFPSGTDRARLGLWENRNLKIAAHIRAVAALHPGGRVLVIYGAAHRPFLEDYLAQAADIQIVHLGAAGPEPPAGRRGN
;
A
#
# COMPACT_ATOMS: atom_id res chain seq x y z
N ARG A 1 7.71 23.09 9.04
CA ARG A 1 7.94 21.94 9.95
C ARG A 1 8.08 20.68 9.12
N GLU A 2 9.06 19.83 9.45
CA GLU A 2 9.27 18.56 8.80
C GLU A 2 8.10 17.59 9.15
N PHE A 3 7.51 16.96 8.12
CA PHE A 3 6.47 15.95 8.34
C PHE A 3 7.15 14.64 8.76
N LYS A 4 6.97 14.24 10.01
CA LYS A 4 7.49 12.98 10.55
C LYS A 4 6.32 12.05 10.82
N PRO A 5 6.03 11.08 9.94
CA PRO A 5 4.93 10.15 10.14
C PRO A 5 5.23 9.16 11.27
N ASP A 6 4.18 8.81 12.01
CA ASP A 6 4.15 7.77 13.04
C ASP A 6 3.81 6.40 12.44
N ALA A 7 3.20 6.39 11.26
CA ALA A 7 2.92 5.20 10.44
C ALA A 7 3.01 5.52 8.95
N ILE A 8 3.35 4.50 8.14
CA ILE A 8 3.37 4.57 6.68
C ILE A 8 2.47 3.47 6.15
N CYS A 9 1.40 3.85 5.44
CA CYS A 9 0.51 2.97 4.70
C CYS A 9 1.02 2.78 3.27
N VAL A 10 0.92 1.55 2.77
CA VAL A 10 1.41 1.16 1.43
C VAL A 10 0.39 0.33 0.67
N GLU A 11 0.47 0.33 -0.66
CA GLU A 11 -0.34 -0.47 -1.59
C GLU A 11 0.08 -1.95 -1.51
N SER A 12 -0.37 -2.61 -0.46
CA SER A 12 -0.12 -4.03 -0.18
C SER A 12 -1.26 -4.60 0.65
N LEU A 13 -1.47 -5.93 0.55
CA LEU A 13 -2.36 -6.63 1.47
C LEU A 13 -1.75 -6.67 2.88
N SER A 14 -2.57 -6.48 3.90
CA SER A 14 -2.20 -6.79 5.28
C SER A 14 -2.24 -8.30 5.54
N GLY A 15 -1.49 -8.78 6.53
CA GLY A 15 -1.51 -10.19 6.94
C GLY A 15 -2.90 -10.70 7.29
N PRO A 16 -3.70 -9.98 8.12
CA PRO A 16 -5.10 -10.36 8.38
C PRO A 16 -5.94 -10.48 7.10
N ARG A 17 -5.72 -9.61 6.12
CA ARG A 17 -6.45 -9.68 4.85
C ARG A 17 -6.06 -10.89 4.01
N VAL A 18 -4.76 -11.20 3.92
CA VAL A 18 -4.29 -12.43 3.25
C VAL A 18 -4.93 -13.66 3.90
N ARG A 19 -4.98 -13.70 5.22
CA ARG A 19 -5.58 -14.81 5.96
C ARG A 19 -7.09 -14.94 5.72
N GLU A 20 -7.80 -13.83 5.67
CA GLU A 20 -9.22 -13.82 5.30
C GLU A 20 -9.45 -14.40 3.90
N LEU A 21 -8.63 -14.01 2.93
CA LEU A 21 -8.71 -14.52 1.56
C LEU A 21 -8.46 -16.04 1.50
N GLU A 22 -7.49 -16.54 2.28
CA GLU A 22 -7.25 -17.99 2.39
C GLU A 22 -8.46 -18.75 2.91
N LEU A 23 -9.10 -18.23 3.95
CA LEU A 23 -10.30 -18.84 4.55
C LEU A 23 -11.50 -18.83 3.62
N ARG A 24 -11.56 -17.86 2.71
CA ARG A 24 -12.65 -17.71 1.73
C ARG A 24 -12.34 -18.31 0.37
N ARG A 25 -11.20 -18.93 0.21
CA ARG A 25 -10.76 -19.52 -1.07
C ARG A 25 -11.82 -20.43 -1.65
N GLY A 26 -12.25 -20.14 -2.89
CA GLY A 26 -13.31 -20.89 -3.57
C GLY A 26 -14.73 -20.61 -3.11
N ALA A 27 -14.97 -19.64 -2.23
CA ALA A 27 -16.31 -19.29 -1.70
C ALA A 27 -17.15 -18.43 -2.66
N GLY A 28 -16.63 -18.03 -3.82
CA GLY A 28 -17.39 -17.25 -4.81
C GLY A 28 -16.50 -16.59 -5.87
N PRO A 29 -17.13 -15.91 -6.84
CA PRO A 29 -16.43 -15.31 -7.98
C PRO A 29 -15.49 -14.14 -7.63
N LEU A 30 -15.65 -13.55 -6.44
CA LEU A 30 -14.77 -12.48 -5.94
C LEU A 30 -13.46 -13.00 -5.33
N TYR A 31 -13.23 -14.31 -5.34
CA TYR A 31 -12.04 -14.97 -4.79
C TYR A 31 -11.44 -15.89 -5.86
N GLY A 32 -11.12 -15.32 -7.00
CA GLY A 32 -10.61 -16.01 -8.17
C GLY A 32 -9.09 -15.98 -8.27
N GLU A 33 -8.59 -16.19 -9.49
CA GLU A 33 -7.17 -16.42 -9.76
C GLU A 33 -6.28 -15.18 -9.54
N LEU A 34 -6.78 -13.97 -9.82
CA LEU A 34 -5.96 -12.76 -9.69
C LEU A 34 -5.64 -12.46 -8.23
N LEU A 35 -6.65 -12.51 -7.37
CA LEU A 35 -6.50 -12.31 -5.93
C LEU A 35 -5.63 -13.42 -5.31
N GLU A 36 -5.80 -14.67 -5.80
CA GLU A 36 -4.95 -15.80 -5.44
C GLU A 36 -3.48 -15.55 -5.77
N GLY A 37 -3.17 -14.95 -6.90
CA GLY A 37 -1.80 -14.57 -7.29
C GLY A 37 -1.13 -13.64 -6.27
N PHE A 38 -1.86 -12.63 -5.78
CA PHE A 38 -1.36 -11.74 -4.72
C PHE A 38 -1.14 -12.47 -3.41
N ALA A 39 -2.10 -13.27 -2.97
CA ALA A 39 -1.99 -14.06 -1.75
C ALA A 39 -0.88 -15.11 -1.81
N ALA A 40 -0.65 -15.73 -2.98
CA ALA A 40 0.38 -16.74 -3.19
C ALA A 40 1.79 -16.23 -2.89
N ARG A 41 2.09 -14.97 -3.23
CA ARG A 41 3.39 -14.34 -2.89
C ARG A 41 3.59 -14.29 -1.38
N HIS A 42 2.58 -13.89 -0.63
CA HIS A 42 2.62 -13.83 0.84
C HIS A 42 2.81 -15.23 1.43
N ARG A 43 2.02 -16.22 0.99
CA ARG A 43 2.13 -17.61 1.42
C ARG A 43 3.49 -18.23 1.10
N GLY A 44 4.02 -17.92 -0.08
CA GLY A 44 5.33 -18.43 -0.50
C GLY A 44 6.47 -17.99 0.42
N LEU A 45 6.36 -16.82 1.06
CA LEU A 45 7.31 -16.33 2.06
C LEU A 45 6.98 -16.85 3.47
N ALA A 46 5.70 -16.94 3.79
CA ALA A 46 5.23 -17.36 5.09
C ALA A 46 5.43 -18.86 5.36
N GLY A 47 5.24 -19.72 4.36
CA GLY A 47 5.33 -21.18 4.52
C GLY A 47 6.62 -21.66 5.19
N PRO A 48 7.81 -21.26 4.71
CA PRO A 48 9.07 -21.59 5.38
C PRO A 48 9.14 -21.08 6.84
N ALA A 49 8.68 -19.83 7.08
CA ALA A 49 8.70 -19.21 8.40
C ALA A 49 7.76 -19.96 9.39
N LEU A 50 6.54 -20.29 8.97
CA LEU A 50 5.59 -21.09 9.73
C LEU A 50 6.16 -22.46 10.11
N SER A 51 6.85 -23.13 9.17
CA SER A 51 7.49 -24.42 9.40
C SER A 51 8.63 -24.34 10.40
N ILE A 52 9.46 -23.30 10.35
CA ILE A 52 10.57 -23.07 11.28
C ILE A 52 10.05 -22.78 12.69
N LEU A 53 9.07 -21.90 12.78
CA LEU A 53 8.49 -21.46 14.07
C LEU A 53 7.51 -22.48 14.66
N LYS A 54 7.07 -23.47 13.86
CA LYS A 54 6.06 -24.48 14.23
C LYS A 54 4.79 -23.83 14.79
N THR A 55 4.27 -22.83 14.09
CA THR A 55 3.16 -21.98 14.50
C THR A 55 2.10 -21.85 13.42
N THR A 56 0.96 -21.28 13.76
CA THR A 56 -0.10 -20.88 12.81
C THR A 56 0.01 -19.40 12.45
N PRO A 57 -0.61 -18.95 11.35
CA PRO A 57 -0.63 -17.52 11.01
C PRO A 57 -1.27 -16.65 12.11
N GLU A 58 -2.30 -17.15 12.80
CA GLU A 58 -3.00 -16.46 13.87
C GLU A 58 -2.08 -16.26 15.09
N GLU A 59 -1.39 -17.31 15.52
CA GLU A 59 -0.41 -17.25 16.63
C GLU A 59 0.76 -16.35 16.25
N ALA A 60 1.23 -16.44 14.98
CA ALA A 60 2.29 -15.60 14.47
C ALA A 60 1.90 -14.12 14.50
N LEU A 61 0.66 -13.76 14.13
CA LEU A 61 0.17 -12.38 14.19
C LEU A 61 0.15 -11.83 15.63
N VAL A 62 -0.29 -12.63 16.60
CA VAL A 62 -0.26 -12.25 18.02
C VAL A 62 1.18 -12.00 18.48
N ARG A 63 2.06 -12.97 18.21
CA ARG A 63 3.46 -12.89 18.63
C ARG A 63 4.22 -11.74 17.97
N MET A 64 3.98 -11.52 16.68
CA MET A 64 4.52 -10.37 15.93
C MET A 64 4.15 -9.06 16.62
N ARG A 65 2.88 -8.87 16.98
CA ARG A 65 2.40 -7.62 17.63
C ARG A 65 3.11 -7.38 18.97
N GLU A 66 3.31 -8.40 19.79
CA GLU A 66 4.07 -8.30 21.03
C GLU A 66 5.52 -7.86 20.78
N LEU A 67 6.19 -8.48 19.81
CA LEU A 67 7.57 -8.16 19.45
C LEU A 67 7.70 -6.75 18.87
N VAL A 68 6.75 -6.34 18.00
CA VAL A 68 6.68 -4.99 17.45
C VAL A 68 6.51 -3.96 18.57
N SER A 69 5.62 -4.19 19.53
CA SER A 69 5.43 -3.30 20.68
C SER A 69 6.72 -3.13 21.47
N ALA A 70 7.46 -4.22 21.73
CA ALA A 70 8.72 -4.17 22.43
C ALA A 70 9.84 -3.46 21.65
N VAL A 71 9.85 -3.57 20.31
CA VAL A 71 10.81 -2.87 19.45
C VAL A 71 10.46 -1.39 19.33
N ARG A 72 9.18 -1.04 19.25
CA ARG A 72 8.69 0.35 19.17
C ARG A 72 9.10 1.19 20.39
N SER A 73 9.19 0.56 21.55
CA SER A 73 9.56 1.22 22.81
C SER A 73 11.07 1.46 22.95
N ALA A 74 11.90 0.89 22.07
CA ALA A 74 13.36 0.96 22.13
C ALA A 74 13.91 1.88 21.02
N PRO A 75 15.03 2.62 21.27
CA PRO A 75 15.71 3.33 20.20
C PRO A 75 16.11 2.35 19.08
N PRO A 76 15.88 2.68 17.79
CA PRO A 76 16.12 1.72 16.69
C PRO A 76 17.53 1.12 16.67
N ALA A 77 18.55 1.89 17.00
CA ALA A 77 19.96 1.44 17.04
C ALA A 77 20.26 0.48 18.22
N SER A 78 19.41 0.44 19.25
CA SER A 78 19.61 -0.44 20.42
C SER A 78 18.99 -1.84 20.24
N VAL A 79 18.22 -2.06 19.17
CA VAL A 79 17.59 -3.35 18.91
C VAL A 79 18.62 -4.31 18.33
N ALA A 80 18.93 -5.37 19.08
CA ALA A 80 19.92 -6.36 18.69
C ALA A 80 19.58 -7.05 17.36
N ALA A 81 20.61 -7.34 16.55
CA ALA A 81 20.46 -7.97 15.24
C ALA A 81 19.68 -9.31 15.31
N ALA A 82 19.96 -10.13 16.31
CA ALA A 82 19.23 -11.40 16.54
C ALA A 82 17.73 -11.18 16.76
N ARG A 83 17.35 -10.12 17.49
CA ARG A 83 15.93 -9.79 17.72
C ARG A 83 15.23 -9.32 16.46
N ARG A 84 15.95 -8.58 15.58
CA ARG A 84 15.41 -8.19 14.27
C ARG A 84 15.22 -9.41 13.37
N ALA A 85 16.19 -10.33 13.35
CA ALA A 85 16.10 -11.56 12.56
C ALA A 85 14.94 -12.46 13.05
N ASP A 86 14.72 -12.53 14.36
CA ASP A 86 13.56 -13.22 14.94
C ASP A 86 12.25 -12.54 14.52
N LEU A 87 12.16 -11.22 14.63
CA LEU A 87 10.99 -10.44 14.21
C LEU A 87 10.67 -10.63 12.72
N VAL A 88 11.71 -10.72 11.86
CA VAL A 88 11.54 -11.02 10.42
C VAL A 88 10.77 -12.31 10.22
N LEU A 89 11.15 -13.41 10.90
CA LEU A 89 10.43 -14.69 10.77
C LEU A 89 8.98 -14.59 11.23
N TRP A 90 8.71 -13.94 12.37
CA TRP A 90 7.35 -13.76 12.87
C TRP A 90 6.50 -12.89 11.95
N MET A 91 7.06 -11.85 11.33
CA MET A 91 6.38 -11.01 10.33
C MET A 91 6.05 -11.82 9.05
N LEU A 92 7.00 -12.62 8.57
CA LEU A 92 6.73 -13.47 7.41
C LEU A 92 5.63 -14.51 7.72
N ALA A 93 5.69 -15.17 8.89
CA ALA A 93 4.68 -16.12 9.32
C ALA A 93 3.29 -15.49 9.50
N ALA A 94 3.24 -14.19 9.84
CA ALA A 94 2.01 -13.40 9.95
C ALA A 94 1.55 -12.79 8.61
N TYR A 95 2.15 -13.18 7.47
CA TYR A 95 1.86 -12.62 6.13
C TYR A 95 2.13 -11.11 5.98
N GLU A 96 3.14 -10.60 6.69
CA GLU A 96 3.55 -9.17 6.64
C GLU A 96 4.92 -8.99 5.96
N PRO A 97 5.07 -9.32 4.65
CA PRO A 97 6.37 -9.31 3.98
C PRO A 97 7.00 -7.91 3.89
N ALA A 98 6.20 -6.86 3.69
CA ALA A 98 6.73 -5.49 3.62
C ALA A 98 7.40 -5.07 4.94
N SER A 99 6.76 -5.37 6.08
CA SER A 99 7.32 -5.15 7.41
C SER A 99 8.54 -6.04 7.68
N ALA A 100 8.52 -7.31 7.22
CA ALA A 100 9.66 -8.21 7.33
C ALA A 100 10.89 -7.67 6.57
N VAL A 101 10.71 -7.20 5.34
CA VAL A 101 11.76 -6.57 4.53
C VAL A 101 12.27 -5.28 5.19
N LEU A 102 11.39 -4.48 5.78
CA LEU A 102 11.80 -3.32 6.57
C LEU A 102 12.72 -3.74 7.72
N GLN A 103 12.34 -4.75 8.53
CA GLN A 103 13.20 -5.24 9.62
C GLN A 103 14.50 -5.85 9.10
N TRP A 104 14.46 -6.57 7.98
CA TRP A 104 15.64 -7.09 7.30
C TRP A 104 16.58 -5.95 6.84
N SER A 105 16.04 -4.83 6.38
CA SER A 105 16.80 -3.67 5.95
C SER A 105 17.60 -2.99 7.08
N TYR A 106 17.16 -3.13 8.33
CA TYR A 106 17.91 -2.62 9.49
C TYR A 106 19.19 -3.41 9.76
N LEU A 107 19.28 -4.66 9.32
CA LEU A 107 20.49 -5.47 9.44
C LEU A 107 21.52 -5.02 8.40
N GLY A 108 22.73 -4.68 8.86
CA GLY A 108 23.85 -4.44 7.96
C GLY A 108 24.32 -5.72 7.26
N PRO A 109 25.14 -5.65 6.19
CA PRO A 109 25.62 -6.83 5.49
C PRO A 109 26.33 -7.84 6.41
N ALA A 110 27.12 -7.36 7.37
CA ALA A 110 27.80 -8.21 8.35
C ALA A 110 26.81 -8.93 9.28
N ASP A 111 25.77 -8.24 9.77
CA ASP A 111 24.74 -8.83 10.62
C ASP A 111 23.90 -9.87 9.86
N ARG A 112 23.56 -9.60 8.59
CA ARG A 112 22.85 -10.55 7.72
C ARG A 112 23.70 -11.81 7.49
N ALA A 113 24.99 -11.68 7.29
CA ALA A 113 25.90 -12.81 7.11
C ALA A 113 26.11 -13.60 8.40
N ALA A 114 26.14 -12.93 9.55
CA ALA A 114 26.38 -13.55 10.85
C ALA A 114 25.16 -14.21 11.48
N GLN A 115 23.94 -13.72 11.19
CA GLN A 115 22.72 -14.26 11.77
C GLN A 115 22.47 -15.72 11.32
N ARG A 116 21.79 -16.52 12.16
CA ARG A 116 21.44 -17.93 11.90
C ARG A 116 19.94 -18.22 12.03
N THR A 117 19.15 -17.20 12.34
CA THR A 117 17.70 -17.32 12.56
C THR A 117 16.94 -17.46 11.25
N VAL A 118 17.24 -16.60 10.26
CA VAL A 118 16.64 -16.66 8.93
C VAL A 118 17.48 -17.56 8.03
N PRO A 119 16.91 -18.64 7.46
CA PRO A 119 17.65 -19.55 6.58
C PRO A 119 18.21 -18.86 5.32
N PRO A 120 19.31 -19.37 4.74
CA PRO A 120 19.97 -18.74 3.60
C PRO A 120 19.06 -18.50 2.39
N ASP A 121 18.17 -19.45 2.07
CA ASP A 121 17.24 -19.31 0.93
C ASP A 121 16.20 -18.21 1.18
N LEU A 122 15.71 -18.10 2.41
CA LEU A 122 14.76 -17.04 2.78
C LEU A 122 15.47 -15.69 2.85
N ALA A 123 16.70 -15.65 3.36
CA ALA A 123 17.54 -14.45 3.39
C ALA A 123 17.78 -13.89 1.98
N ARG A 124 18.13 -14.78 1.02
CA ARG A 124 18.30 -14.40 -0.41
C ARG A 124 17.03 -13.80 -0.97
N ARG A 125 15.86 -14.41 -0.74
CA ARG A 125 14.57 -13.87 -1.18
C ARG A 125 14.25 -12.51 -0.57
N LEU A 126 14.62 -12.29 0.68
CA LEU A 126 14.46 -10.96 1.32
C LEU A 126 15.38 -9.92 0.70
N ASP A 127 16.62 -10.29 0.34
CA ASP A 127 17.54 -9.41 -0.35
C ASP A 127 17.05 -9.09 -1.78
N ASP A 128 16.53 -10.07 -2.50
CA ASP A 128 15.93 -9.90 -3.83
C ASP A 128 14.74 -8.93 -3.77
N ILE A 129 13.83 -9.10 -2.79
CA ILE A 129 12.68 -8.21 -2.60
C ILE A 129 13.13 -6.79 -2.21
N LEU A 130 14.12 -6.67 -1.33
CA LEU A 130 14.65 -5.37 -0.93
C LEU A 130 15.27 -4.60 -2.11
N ALA A 131 15.75 -5.31 -3.13
CA ALA A 131 16.30 -4.73 -4.35
C ALA A 131 15.24 -4.41 -5.42
N GLU A 132 13.98 -4.77 -5.22
CA GLU A 132 12.90 -4.45 -6.15
C GLU A 132 12.70 -2.94 -6.28
N VAL A 133 12.52 -2.48 -7.53
CA VAL A 133 12.26 -1.07 -7.83
C VAL A 133 10.76 -0.84 -7.91
N ASN A 134 10.14 -0.62 -6.77
CA ASN A 134 8.76 -0.17 -6.61
C ASN A 134 8.66 0.79 -5.41
N GLU A 135 7.50 1.44 -5.24
CA GLU A 135 7.29 2.46 -4.19
C GLU A 135 7.38 1.89 -2.77
N VAL A 136 7.07 0.61 -2.56
CA VAL A 136 7.15 -0.01 -1.22
C VAL A 136 8.61 -0.19 -0.82
N TYR A 137 9.43 -0.80 -1.69
CA TYR A 137 10.80 -1.18 -1.32
C TYR A 137 11.82 -0.09 -1.62
N ALA A 138 11.61 0.70 -2.69
CA ALA A 138 12.53 1.79 -3.04
C ALA A 138 12.24 3.11 -2.32
N LEU A 139 11.01 3.32 -1.79
CA LEU A 139 10.62 4.58 -1.14
C LEU A 139 10.17 4.34 0.31
N ALA A 140 9.14 3.51 0.55
CA ALA A 140 8.57 3.36 1.89
C ALA A 140 9.54 2.70 2.87
N VAL A 141 10.25 1.64 2.48
CA VAL A 141 11.23 0.95 3.35
C VAL A 141 12.37 1.87 3.77
N PRO A 142 13.10 2.58 2.87
CA PRO A 142 14.15 3.52 3.29
C PRO A 142 13.64 4.64 4.19
N LEU A 143 12.45 5.17 3.90
CA LEU A 143 11.83 6.23 4.70
C LEU A 143 11.47 5.72 6.10
N ALA A 144 10.77 4.58 6.21
CA ALA A 144 10.41 3.97 7.48
C ALA A 144 11.66 3.64 8.32
N ARG A 145 12.72 3.10 7.67
CA ARG A 145 14.00 2.84 8.31
C ARG A 145 14.64 4.12 8.86
N GLY A 146 14.67 5.19 8.07
CA GLY A 146 15.23 6.49 8.48
C GLY A 146 14.47 7.11 9.66
N LEU A 147 13.17 6.83 9.78
CA LEU A 147 12.30 7.28 10.86
C LEU A 147 12.30 6.33 12.08
N GLY A 148 12.91 5.18 11.97
CA GLY A 148 12.93 4.18 13.04
C GLY A 148 11.62 3.42 13.22
N LEU A 149 10.74 3.43 12.22
CA LEU A 149 9.44 2.73 12.28
C LEU A 149 9.63 1.22 12.28
N PRO A 150 8.88 0.46 13.10
CA PRO A 150 9.00 -0.99 13.15
C PRO A 150 8.23 -1.73 12.06
N THR A 151 7.21 -1.11 11.46
CA THR A 151 6.27 -1.71 10.51
C THR A 151 5.97 -0.79 9.33
N LEU A 152 5.51 -1.38 8.23
CA LEU A 152 4.73 -0.76 7.17
C LEU A 152 3.31 -1.34 7.23
N GLU A 153 2.31 -0.50 7.00
CA GLU A 153 0.91 -0.91 7.11
C GLU A 153 0.32 -1.16 5.71
N GLY A 154 0.07 -2.42 5.36
CA GLY A 154 -0.64 -2.79 4.13
C GLY A 154 -2.10 -2.39 4.24
N VAL A 155 -2.60 -1.58 3.29
CA VAL A 155 -3.97 -1.04 3.35
C VAL A 155 -4.82 -1.36 2.11
N ASP A 156 -4.30 -2.13 1.17
CA ASP A 156 -5.08 -2.54 0.00
C ASP A 156 -5.99 -3.73 0.30
N ASP A 157 -6.95 -3.92 -0.61
CA ASP A 157 -7.92 -5.00 -0.57
C ASP A 157 -7.84 -5.92 -1.81
N PHE A 158 -7.61 -5.35 -3.00
CA PHE A 158 -7.54 -6.00 -4.32
C PHE A 158 -8.76 -6.86 -4.70
N GLU A 159 -9.84 -6.87 -3.93
CA GLU A 159 -11.00 -7.73 -4.18
C GLU A 159 -11.75 -7.37 -5.48
N ASP A 160 -11.57 -6.14 -5.97
CA ASP A 160 -12.15 -5.70 -7.25
C ASP A 160 -11.54 -6.41 -8.47
N LEU A 161 -10.31 -6.94 -8.37
CA LEU A 161 -9.58 -7.49 -9.51
C LEU A 161 -10.29 -8.69 -10.14
N ASP A 162 -10.78 -9.63 -9.33
CA ASP A 162 -11.47 -10.81 -9.84
C ASP A 162 -12.84 -10.45 -10.43
N ALA A 163 -13.56 -9.52 -9.79
CA ALA A 163 -14.83 -9.02 -10.33
C ALA A 163 -14.60 -8.24 -11.64
N TYR A 164 -13.53 -7.47 -11.72
CA TYR A 164 -13.10 -6.79 -12.95
C TYR A 164 -12.77 -7.79 -14.06
N ALA A 165 -11.98 -8.82 -13.77
CA ALA A 165 -11.67 -9.87 -14.74
C ALA A 165 -12.93 -10.54 -15.30
N TRP A 166 -13.97 -10.64 -14.50
CA TRP A 166 -15.24 -11.24 -14.92
C TRP A 166 -16.03 -10.37 -15.89
N ILE A 167 -16.00 -9.04 -15.73
CA ILE A 167 -16.64 -8.10 -16.65
C ILE A 167 -15.79 -7.75 -17.87
N LEU A 168 -14.47 -7.98 -17.80
CA LEU A 168 -13.49 -7.55 -18.81
C LEU A 168 -13.83 -8.02 -20.24
N PRO A 169 -14.19 -9.30 -20.50
CA PRO A 169 -14.46 -9.76 -21.86
C PRO A 169 -15.64 -9.05 -22.53
N GLN A 170 -16.65 -8.67 -21.76
CA GLN A 170 -17.77 -7.89 -22.27
C GLN A 170 -17.41 -6.41 -22.40
N MET A 171 -16.67 -5.89 -21.44
CA MET A 171 -16.21 -4.50 -21.44
C MET A 171 -15.29 -4.22 -22.64
N GLU A 172 -14.40 -5.12 -23.02
CA GLU A 172 -13.55 -5.00 -24.22
C GLU A 172 -14.40 -4.86 -25.49
N LYS A 173 -15.45 -5.66 -25.64
CA LYS A 173 -16.41 -5.56 -26.77
C LYS A 173 -17.13 -4.21 -26.79
N ASP A 174 -17.50 -3.69 -25.65
CA ASP A 174 -18.15 -2.39 -25.51
C ASP A 174 -17.18 -1.26 -25.84
N PHE A 175 -15.88 -1.44 -25.50
CA PHE A 175 -14.81 -0.48 -25.74
C PHE A 175 -14.40 -0.37 -27.22
N GLU A 176 -14.33 -1.49 -27.94
CA GLU A 176 -13.93 -1.52 -29.36
C GLU A 176 -14.76 -0.58 -30.21
N ARG A 177 -15.98 -0.26 -29.79
CA ARG A 177 -16.94 0.57 -30.51
C ARG A 177 -17.15 1.95 -29.93
N ASN A 178 -16.43 2.32 -28.85
CA ASN A 178 -16.66 3.59 -28.18
C ASN A 178 -15.42 4.52 -28.28
N PRO A 179 -15.51 5.62 -29.08
CA PRO A 179 -14.39 6.53 -29.28
C PRO A 179 -13.98 7.30 -28.02
N LEU A 180 -14.86 7.46 -27.02
CA LEU A 180 -14.54 8.17 -25.77
C LEU A 180 -13.48 7.44 -24.97
N LEU A 181 -13.52 6.10 -24.95
CA LEU A 181 -12.54 5.29 -24.23
C LEU A 181 -11.18 5.27 -24.93
N ALA A 182 -11.17 5.21 -26.27
CA ALA A 182 -9.95 5.33 -27.04
C ALA A 182 -9.29 6.72 -26.91
N ALA A 183 -10.08 7.75 -26.64
CA ALA A 183 -9.59 9.10 -26.38
C ALA A 183 -9.05 9.26 -24.94
N ALA A 184 -9.65 8.61 -23.98
CA ALA A 184 -9.27 8.71 -22.57
C ALA A 184 -7.79 8.35 -22.31
N SER A 185 -7.29 7.26 -22.91
CA SER A 185 -5.89 6.83 -22.79
C SER A 185 -4.88 7.79 -23.46
N LYS A 186 -5.36 8.74 -24.27
CA LYS A 186 -4.55 9.75 -24.96
C LYS A 186 -4.74 11.13 -24.37
N ASP A 187 -5.32 11.23 -23.18
CA ASP A 187 -5.51 12.54 -22.54
C ASP A 187 -4.17 13.25 -22.35
N PRO A 188 -4.09 14.57 -22.64
CA PRO A 188 -2.86 15.35 -22.52
C PRO A 188 -2.22 15.31 -21.13
N VAL A 189 -2.99 15.02 -20.07
CA VAL A 189 -2.47 14.90 -18.69
C VAL A 189 -1.39 13.83 -18.59
N TYR A 190 -1.56 12.69 -19.28
CA TYR A 190 -0.57 11.59 -19.24
C TYR A 190 0.70 11.96 -19.99
N ALA A 191 0.57 12.59 -21.17
CA ALA A 191 1.75 13.07 -21.92
C ALA A 191 2.56 14.10 -21.11
N ARG A 192 1.88 14.99 -20.35
CA ARG A 192 2.56 15.93 -19.45
C ARG A 192 3.28 15.22 -18.29
N ALA A 193 2.63 14.22 -17.68
CA ALA A 193 3.23 13.42 -16.61
C ALA A 193 4.47 12.67 -17.11
N ASP A 194 4.41 12.08 -18.31
CA ASP A 194 5.53 11.37 -18.93
C ASP A 194 6.69 12.31 -19.28
N ALA A 195 6.42 13.46 -19.90
CA ALA A 195 7.45 14.44 -20.19
C ALA A 195 8.15 14.95 -18.92
N LEU A 196 7.37 15.21 -17.88
CA LEU A 196 7.91 15.65 -16.59
C LEU A 196 8.72 14.55 -15.90
N ARG A 197 8.28 13.29 -16.00
CA ARG A 197 9.04 12.14 -15.51
C ARG A 197 10.41 12.04 -16.16
N GLU A 198 10.46 12.14 -17.49
CA GLU A 198 11.73 12.11 -18.24
C GLU A 198 12.65 13.26 -17.85
N GLU A 199 12.11 14.47 -17.71
CA GLU A 199 12.88 15.63 -17.27
C GLU A 199 13.45 15.44 -15.86
N CYS A 200 12.63 14.97 -14.91
CA CYS A 200 13.01 14.70 -13.55
C CYS A 200 14.10 13.63 -13.46
N LEU A 201 13.98 12.55 -14.24
CA LEU A 201 14.99 11.50 -14.30
C LEU A 201 16.33 12.02 -14.83
N LYS A 202 16.33 12.85 -15.89
CA LYS A 202 17.54 13.49 -16.42
C LYS A 202 18.22 14.40 -15.41
N LYS A 203 17.44 15.07 -14.55
CA LYS A 203 17.95 15.99 -13.51
C LYS A 203 18.28 15.30 -12.18
N GLY A 204 17.86 14.05 -11.98
CA GLY A 204 17.98 13.33 -10.71
C GLY A 204 17.13 13.95 -9.58
N ASP A 205 16.04 14.66 -9.92
CA ASP A 205 15.14 15.30 -8.97
C ASP A 205 13.68 15.01 -9.30
N LEU A 206 13.05 14.14 -8.51
CA LEU A 206 11.66 13.73 -8.70
C LEU A 206 10.64 14.66 -8.02
N ARG A 207 11.07 15.67 -7.25
CA ARG A 207 10.15 16.57 -6.53
C ARG A 207 9.13 17.28 -7.44
N PRO A 208 9.50 17.77 -8.64
CA PRO A 208 8.51 18.38 -9.54
C PRO A 208 7.45 17.37 -10.02
N LEU A 209 7.86 16.13 -10.32
CA LEU A 209 6.93 15.06 -10.71
C LEU A 209 5.96 14.74 -9.58
N PHE A 210 6.45 14.51 -8.36
CA PHE A 210 5.59 14.26 -7.22
C PHE A 210 4.68 15.46 -6.91
N GLY A 211 5.17 16.68 -7.07
CA GLY A 211 4.36 17.89 -6.94
C GLY A 211 3.21 17.93 -7.94
N PHE A 212 3.47 17.58 -9.20
CA PHE A 212 2.45 17.52 -10.24
C PHE A 212 1.43 16.39 -9.99
N LEU A 213 1.88 15.16 -9.76
CA LEU A 213 1.00 14.02 -9.48
C LEU A 213 0.14 14.19 -8.23
N ASN A 214 0.58 15.03 -7.28
CA ASN A 214 -0.15 15.38 -6.08
C ASN A 214 -0.88 16.73 -6.17
N SER A 215 -0.98 17.33 -7.36
CA SER A 215 -1.75 18.57 -7.55
C SER A 215 -3.25 18.30 -7.69
N ALA A 216 -4.07 19.30 -7.37
CA ALA A 216 -5.51 19.25 -7.59
C ALA A 216 -5.85 19.18 -9.08
N ASP A 217 -5.06 19.87 -9.92
CA ASP A 217 -5.26 19.89 -11.37
C ASP A 217 -5.05 18.49 -11.97
N TYR A 218 -3.94 17.81 -11.60
CA TYR A 218 -3.71 16.44 -12.06
C TYR A 218 -4.85 15.51 -11.61
N ALA A 219 -5.25 15.59 -10.35
CA ALA A 219 -6.34 14.77 -9.81
C ALA A 219 -7.65 14.97 -10.59
N ALA A 220 -8.03 16.21 -10.86
CA ALA A 220 -9.26 16.52 -11.60
C ALA A 220 -9.23 16.02 -13.06
N GLU A 221 -8.09 16.21 -13.74
CA GLU A 221 -7.91 15.76 -15.12
C GLU A 221 -7.86 14.23 -15.21
N ASP A 222 -7.13 13.55 -14.31
CA ASP A 222 -7.05 12.09 -14.26
C ASP A 222 -8.41 11.43 -13.96
N VAL A 223 -9.16 11.97 -13.00
CA VAL A 223 -10.53 11.50 -12.72
C VAL A 223 -11.44 11.70 -13.95
N ALA A 224 -11.36 12.85 -14.61
CA ALA A 224 -12.16 13.11 -15.79
C ALA A 224 -11.81 12.18 -16.96
N ALA A 225 -10.52 11.90 -17.16
CA ALA A 225 -10.03 11.02 -18.21
C ALA A 225 -10.34 9.55 -17.95
N GLN A 226 -9.97 9.02 -16.77
CA GLN A 226 -10.10 7.59 -16.48
C GLN A 226 -11.52 7.19 -16.05
N TRP A 227 -12.15 7.99 -15.19
CA TRP A 227 -13.39 7.61 -14.50
C TRP A 227 -14.60 8.37 -14.99
N GLY A 228 -14.45 9.67 -15.28
CA GLY A 228 -15.53 10.48 -15.84
C GLY A 228 -16.04 9.98 -17.19
N VAL A 229 -15.22 9.26 -17.96
CA VAL A 229 -15.61 8.65 -19.21
C VAL A 229 -16.72 7.59 -19.01
N PHE A 230 -16.64 6.79 -17.94
CA PHE A 230 -17.65 5.80 -17.59
C PHE A 230 -19.00 6.42 -17.18
N LEU A 231 -18.99 7.65 -16.69
CA LEU A 231 -20.23 8.39 -16.40
C LEU A 231 -20.90 8.93 -17.68
N ARG A 232 -20.12 9.15 -18.75
CA ARG A 232 -20.62 9.64 -20.05
C ARG A 232 -20.99 8.53 -21.04
N THR A 233 -20.59 7.28 -20.75
CA THR A 233 -20.98 6.11 -21.53
C THR A 233 -22.32 5.56 -21.04
N HIS A 234 -22.98 4.79 -21.89
CA HIS A 234 -24.20 4.05 -21.55
C HIS A 234 -24.21 2.74 -22.32
N PHE A 235 -23.61 1.72 -21.73
CA PHE A 235 -23.55 0.40 -22.34
C PHE A 235 -24.77 -0.43 -21.92
N PRO A 236 -25.47 -1.08 -22.86
CA PRO A 236 -26.58 -1.98 -22.52
C PRO A 236 -26.18 -3.13 -21.60
N SER A 237 -24.90 -3.53 -21.60
CA SER A 237 -24.32 -4.51 -20.70
C SER A 237 -24.19 -4.03 -19.26
N GLY A 238 -24.16 -2.71 -19.03
CA GLY A 238 -23.91 -2.10 -17.72
C GLY A 238 -22.43 -2.14 -17.26
N THR A 239 -21.50 -2.58 -18.12
CA THR A 239 -20.09 -2.74 -17.74
C THR A 239 -19.39 -1.43 -17.40
N ASP A 240 -19.82 -0.30 -17.94
CA ASP A 240 -19.38 1.05 -17.59
C ASP A 240 -19.66 1.37 -16.10
N ARG A 241 -20.88 1.12 -15.66
CA ARG A 241 -21.27 1.34 -14.25
C ARG A 241 -20.64 0.31 -13.31
N ALA A 242 -20.56 -0.95 -13.76
CA ALA A 242 -19.89 -1.99 -12.98
C ALA A 242 -18.39 -1.65 -12.75
N ARG A 243 -17.68 -1.20 -13.80
CA ARG A 243 -16.25 -0.80 -13.67
C ARG A 243 -16.05 0.33 -12.68
N LEU A 244 -16.90 1.36 -12.76
CA LEU A 244 -16.84 2.48 -11.82
C LEU A 244 -17.14 2.03 -10.39
N GLY A 245 -18.21 1.24 -10.19
CA GLY A 245 -18.61 0.75 -8.87
C GLY A 245 -17.55 -0.15 -8.21
N LEU A 246 -16.84 -0.98 -9.00
CA LEU A 246 -15.73 -1.80 -8.48
C LEU A 246 -14.57 -0.94 -8.00
N TRP A 247 -14.21 0.08 -8.76
CA TRP A 247 -13.15 1.02 -8.38
C TRP A 247 -13.50 1.80 -7.11
N GLU A 248 -14.71 2.31 -7.03
CA GLU A 248 -15.24 3.00 -5.84
C GLU A 248 -15.20 2.09 -4.61
N ASN A 249 -15.67 0.85 -4.74
CA ASN A 249 -15.66 -0.12 -3.65
C ASN A 249 -14.26 -0.40 -3.14
N ARG A 250 -13.27 -0.57 -4.03
CA ARG A 250 -11.87 -0.75 -3.63
C ARG A 250 -11.36 0.47 -2.85
N ASN A 251 -11.59 1.69 -3.35
CA ASN A 251 -11.17 2.92 -2.68
C ASN A 251 -11.82 3.11 -1.31
N LEU A 252 -13.10 2.77 -1.15
CA LEU A 252 -13.78 2.78 0.15
C LEU A 252 -13.13 1.84 1.16
N LYS A 253 -12.75 0.64 0.72
CA LYS A 253 -12.06 -0.34 1.58
C LYS A 253 -10.66 0.13 1.97
N ILE A 254 -9.89 0.68 1.02
CA ILE A 254 -8.59 1.28 1.29
C ILE A 254 -8.72 2.42 2.31
N ALA A 255 -9.68 3.31 2.12
CA ALA A 255 -9.95 4.40 3.07
C ALA A 255 -10.32 3.88 4.47
N ALA A 256 -11.11 2.80 4.56
CA ALA A 256 -11.43 2.15 5.83
C ALA A 256 -10.19 1.56 6.50
N HIS A 257 -9.29 0.92 5.75
CA HIS A 257 -8.02 0.40 6.29
C HIS A 257 -7.09 1.52 6.75
N ILE A 258 -6.94 2.60 5.98
CA ILE A 258 -6.18 3.79 6.39
C ILE A 258 -6.78 4.38 7.69
N ARG A 259 -8.10 4.46 7.76
CA ARG A 259 -8.80 4.93 8.97
C ARG A 259 -8.53 4.05 10.18
N ALA A 260 -8.46 2.73 10.00
CA ALA A 260 -8.10 1.79 11.06
C ALA A 260 -6.66 2.02 11.56
N VAL A 261 -5.71 2.24 10.65
CA VAL A 261 -4.33 2.59 11.01
C VAL A 261 -4.29 3.90 11.79
N ALA A 262 -5.00 4.94 11.32
CA ALA A 262 -5.06 6.24 12.00
C ALA A 262 -5.65 6.13 13.43
N ALA A 263 -6.61 5.24 13.64
CA ALA A 263 -7.19 4.98 14.96
C ALA A 263 -6.19 4.38 15.97
N LEU A 264 -5.16 3.68 15.48
CA LEU A 264 -4.06 3.17 16.32
C LEU A 264 -2.99 4.23 16.65
N HIS A 265 -3.08 5.39 16.01
CA HIS A 265 -2.16 6.52 16.17
C HIS A 265 -2.93 7.82 16.48
N PRO A 266 -3.67 7.92 17.60
CA PRO A 266 -4.49 9.08 17.91
C PRO A 266 -3.62 10.35 18.05
N GLY A 267 -3.96 11.40 17.28
CA GLY A 267 -3.16 12.63 17.17
C GLY A 267 -1.85 12.48 16.41
N GLY A 268 -1.55 11.29 15.88
CA GLY A 268 -0.37 11.00 15.10
C GLY A 268 -0.51 11.40 13.62
N ARG A 269 0.56 11.17 12.86
CA ARG A 269 0.68 11.47 11.44
C ARG A 269 0.80 10.17 10.66
N VAL A 270 -0.07 9.97 9.69
CA VAL A 270 -0.04 8.80 8.81
C VAL A 270 0.36 9.28 7.41
N LEU A 271 1.42 8.72 6.86
CA LEU A 271 1.80 8.92 5.47
C LEU A 271 1.21 7.79 4.63
N VAL A 272 0.55 8.13 3.54
CA VAL A 272 0.01 7.16 2.58
C VAL A 272 0.81 7.25 1.29
N ILE A 273 1.46 6.15 0.89
CA ILE A 273 2.19 5.99 -0.37
C ILE A 273 1.38 5.05 -1.25
N TYR A 274 0.79 5.62 -2.32
CA TYR A 274 -0.21 4.91 -3.10
C TYR A 274 -0.23 5.40 -4.55
N GLY A 275 -0.78 4.60 -5.47
CA GLY A 275 -0.99 5.02 -6.86
C GLY A 275 -1.80 6.32 -6.95
N ALA A 276 -1.32 7.29 -7.74
CA ALA A 276 -1.89 8.65 -7.82
C ALA A 276 -3.38 8.67 -8.20
N ALA A 277 -3.83 7.69 -8.98
CA ALA A 277 -5.24 7.56 -9.39
C ALA A 277 -6.21 7.29 -8.22
N HIS A 278 -5.72 6.76 -7.10
CA HIS A 278 -6.52 6.51 -5.90
C HIS A 278 -6.71 7.78 -5.06
N ARG A 279 -5.74 8.71 -5.13
CA ARG A 279 -5.65 9.85 -4.23
C ARG A 279 -6.94 10.67 -4.11
N PRO A 280 -7.59 11.14 -5.20
CA PRO A 280 -8.79 11.99 -5.08
C PRO A 280 -9.92 11.28 -4.34
N PHE A 281 -10.12 9.99 -4.59
CA PHE A 281 -11.15 9.19 -3.92
C PHE A 281 -10.83 8.99 -2.43
N LEU A 282 -9.58 8.68 -2.10
CA LEU A 282 -9.16 8.48 -0.72
C LEU A 282 -9.25 9.77 0.08
N GLU A 283 -8.86 10.92 -0.49
CA GLU A 283 -8.99 12.23 0.15
C GLU A 283 -10.47 12.57 0.42
N ASP A 284 -11.36 12.36 -0.56
CA ASP A 284 -12.78 12.63 -0.41
C ASP A 284 -13.41 11.78 0.70
N TYR A 285 -13.11 10.48 0.75
CA TYR A 285 -13.66 9.60 1.78
C TYR A 285 -13.09 9.90 3.17
N LEU A 286 -11.80 10.12 3.29
CA LEU A 286 -11.15 10.40 4.57
C LEU A 286 -11.51 11.79 5.11
N ALA A 287 -11.77 12.77 4.23
CA ALA A 287 -12.22 14.12 4.63
C ALA A 287 -13.60 14.11 5.32
N GLN A 288 -14.41 13.06 5.15
CA GLN A 288 -15.69 12.91 5.86
C GLN A 288 -15.48 12.53 7.35
N ALA A 289 -14.29 12.06 7.74
CA ALA A 289 -14.01 11.73 9.13
C ALA A 289 -13.65 12.98 9.92
N ALA A 290 -14.45 13.28 10.97
CA ALA A 290 -14.34 14.52 11.73
C ALA A 290 -13.01 14.72 12.49
N ASP A 291 -12.24 13.64 12.67
CA ASP A 291 -10.96 13.60 13.40
C ASP A 291 -9.75 13.38 12.47
N ILE A 292 -9.95 13.39 11.15
CA ILE A 292 -8.90 13.31 10.14
C ILE A 292 -8.66 14.68 9.52
N GLN A 293 -7.40 15.05 9.41
CA GLN A 293 -6.95 16.21 8.65
C GLN A 293 -6.08 15.77 7.48
N ILE A 294 -6.52 16.06 6.27
CA ILE A 294 -5.72 15.80 5.06
C ILE A 294 -4.62 16.88 4.96
N VAL A 295 -3.39 16.42 4.72
CA VAL A 295 -2.22 17.28 4.49
C VAL A 295 -1.61 16.94 3.15
N HIS A 296 -1.48 17.95 2.29
CA HIS A 296 -0.93 17.76 0.94
C HIS A 296 0.60 17.91 0.92
N LEU A 297 1.26 17.18 0.03
CA LEU A 297 2.68 17.31 -0.21
C LEU A 297 3.02 18.75 -0.64
N GLY A 298 3.98 19.39 0.04
CA GLY A 298 4.40 20.76 -0.25
C GLY A 298 3.54 21.86 0.39
N ALA A 299 2.41 21.53 1.01
CA ALA A 299 1.71 22.49 1.85
C ALA A 299 2.50 22.71 3.15
N ALA A 300 2.73 23.98 3.52
CA ALA A 300 3.11 24.31 4.89
C ALA A 300 1.96 23.80 5.78
N GLY A 301 2.21 22.77 6.58
CA GLY A 301 1.17 22.14 7.39
C GLY A 301 0.43 23.22 8.20
N PRO A 302 -0.93 23.16 8.26
CA PRO A 302 -1.68 24.06 9.12
C PRO A 302 -1.21 23.88 10.56
N GLU A 303 -1.26 24.96 11.33
CA GLU A 303 -1.07 24.85 12.78
C GLU A 303 -2.11 23.86 13.34
N PRO A 304 -1.71 22.99 14.28
CA PRO A 304 -2.67 22.12 14.94
C PRO A 304 -3.79 23.02 15.52
N PRO A 305 -5.07 22.64 15.39
CA PRO A 305 -6.15 23.40 15.96
C PRO A 305 -5.82 23.65 17.45
N ALA A 306 -5.83 24.89 17.85
CA ALA A 306 -5.66 25.27 19.25
C ALA A 306 -6.65 24.43 20.05
N GLY A 307 -6.11 23.59 20.96
CA GLY A 307 -6.90 22.61 21.67
C GLY A 307 -8.18 23.24 22.19
N ARG A 308 -9.32 22.62 21.86
CA ARG A 308 -10.56 22.92 22.57
C ARG A 308 -10.29 22.61 24.05
N ARG A 309 -10.01 23.63 24.82
CA ARG A 309 -10.00 23.52 26.27
C ARG A 309 -11.41 23.06 26.63
N GLY A 310 -11.52 21.87 27.22
CA GLY A 310 -12.76 21.34 27.70
C GLY A 310 -13.37 22.35 28.72
N ASN A 311 -14.63 22.58 28.54
CA ASN A 311 -15.51 22.98 29.64
C ASN A 311 -16.08 21.71 30.28
#